data_e578e5936455a2af6c490e63e2bdcb3c
#
_entry.id   e578e5936455a2af6c490e63e2bdcb3c
#
_cell.length_a   1.000
_cell.length_b   1.000
_cell.length_c   1.000
_cell.angle_alpha   90.00
_cell.angle_beta   90.00
_cell.angle_gamma   90.00
#
_symmetry.space_group_name_H-M   'P 1'
#
loop_
_entity.id
_entity.type
_entity.pdbx_description
1 polymer ?
#
loop_
_entity_poly.entity_id
_entity_poly.type
_entity_poly.pdbx_seq_one_letter_code
_entity_poly.pdbx_strand_id
1 'polypeptide(L)'
;MFITAQERPNPQPAPDTSEKFNVGIAGYSFVNFNLDQTLEMMEKCDVKYLCIKDFHLPINSSDQEMADFHNKLKSKGVTGYAVGPIYMRSKEEVDNAFEYAKRVGVELIVGVPNYELLPYIDEKVKEYNFHYAIHLHGPDIELYPDADDVWENVKDLDPRIGMCLDIGHDTRNGKDPVEDLKKYHTRVFDIHIKDVTGATKQGYSVEIGRGIIDIPAFVNMLREVEYTGVCSLEHERNMKDPLQGIAESIGYFRGVIATTKK
;
A
#
# COMPACT_ATOMS: atom_id res chain seq x y z
N MET A 1 -30.42 -31.70 -31.57
CA MET A 1 -30.95 -31.00 -30.39
C MET A 1 -29.71 -30.50 -29.61
N PHE A 2 -29.30 -29.24 -29.87
CA PHE A 2 -28.15 -28.66 -29.24
C PHE A 2 -28.59 -28.04 -27.92
N ILE A 3 -28.04 -28.54 -26.80
CA ILE A 3 -28.25 -27.96 -25.49
C ILE A 3 -27.33 -26.76 -25.41
N THR A 4 -27.88 -25.55 -25.45
CA THR A 4 -27.17 -24.32 -25.16
C THR A 4 -26.74 -24.35 -23.71
N ALA A 5 -25.42 -24.30 -23.45
CA ALA A 5 -24.88 -24.08 -22.12
C ALA A 5 -25.38 -22.72 -21.60
N GLN A 6 -26.27 -22.74 -20.63
CA GLN A 6 -26.61 -21.54 -19.87
C GLN A 6 -25.33 -21.06 -19.17
N GLU A 7 -24.88 -19.87 -19.53
CA GLU A 7 -23.83 -19.16 -18.77
C GLU A 7 -24.33 -19.03 -17.33
N ARG A 8 -23.62 -19.64 -16.40
CA ARG A 8 -23.85 -19.40 -14.99
C ARG A 8 -23.45 -17.94 -14.74
N PRO A 9 -24.31 -17.13 -14.10
CA PRO A 9 -23.89 -15.81 -13.66
C PRO A 9 -22.68 -15.99 -12.76
N ASN A 10 -21.59 -15.28 -13.08
CA ASN A 10 -20.38 -15.23 -12.27
C ASN A 10 -20.81 -14.77 -10.87
N PRO A 11 -20.61 -15.55 -9.79
CA PRO A 11 -20.97 -15.10 -8.47
C PRO A 11 -20.17 -13.85 -8.17
N GLN A 12 -20.83 -12.72 -8.01
CA GLN A 12 -20.22 -11.51 -7.51
C GLN A 12 -19.61 -11.86 -6.16
N PRO A 13 -18.31 -11.61 -5.95
CA PRO A 13 -17.74 -11.76 -4.62
C PRO A 13 -18.55 -10.87 -3.66
N ALA A 14 -18.99 -11.46 -2.55
CA ALA A 14 -19.66 -10.68 -1.52
C ALA A 14 -18.73 -9.53 -1.11
N PRO A 15 -19.24 -8.29 -0.97
CA PRO A 15 -18.44 -7.19 -0.53
C PRO A 15 -17.78 -7.54 0.79
N ASP A 16 -16.53 -7.16 0.96
CA ASP A 16 -15.68 -7.41 2.15
C ASP A 16 -16.13 -6.57 3.36
N THR A 17 -17.46 -6.52 3.57
CA THR A 17 -18.16 -5.57 4.46
C THR A 17 -18.04 -5.90 5.94
N SER A 18 -17.27 -6.91 6.32
CA SER A 18 -17.13 -7.30 7.74
C SER A 18 -15.79 -6.92 8.37
N GLU A 19 -14.80 -6.53 7.58
CA GLU A 19 -13.51 -6.09 8.09
C GLU A 19 -13.50 -4.56 8.29
N LYS A 20 -12.67 -4.08 9.23
CA LYS A 20 -12.45 -2.65 9.45
C LYS A 20 -11.43 -2.07 8.47
N PHE A 21 -10.61 -2.90 7.84
CA PHE A 21 -9.59 -2.51 6.86
C PHE A 21 -10.03 -2.85 5.43
N ASN A 22 -9.40 -2.18 4.47
CA ASN A 22 -9.65 -2.39 3.04
C ASN A 22 -8.48 -3.10 2.37
N VAL A 23 -8.75 -3.79 1.25
CA VAL A 23 -7.73 -4.38 0.40
C VAL A 23 -7.48 -3.46 -0.79
N GLY A 24 -6.22 -3.07 -0.98
CA GLY A 24 -5.78 -2.16 -2.03
C GLY A 24 -4.61 -2.71 -2.85
N ILE A 25 -4.10 -1.86 -3.75
CA ILE A 25 -2.87 -2.11 -4.49
C ILE A 25 -2.00 -0.86 -4.42
N ALA A 26 -0.70 -1.03 -4.13
CA ALA A 26 0.30 0.00 -4.28
C ALA A 26 0.60 0.21 -5.77
N GLY A 27 0.55 1.45 -6.23
CA GLY A 27 0.71 1.80 -7.64
C GLY A 27 2.03 1.32 -8.24
N TYR A 28 3.07 1.14 -7.42
CA TYR A 28 4.36 0.62 -7.86
C TYR A 28 4.26 -0.77 -8.51
N SER A 29 3.29 -1.60 -8.13
CA SER A 29 3.00 -2.89 -8.77
C SER A 29 2.76 -2.77 -10.28
N PHE A 30 2.43 -1.57 -10.75
CA PHE A 30 2.09 -1.26 -12.15
C PHE A 30 3.10 -0.32 -12.83
N VAL A 31 4.35 -0.28 -12.38
CA VAL A 31 5.38 0.65 -12.87
C VAL A 31 5.62 0.59 -14.38
N ASN A 32 5.29 -0.52 -15.05
CA ASN A 32 5.45 -0.69 -16.50
C ASN A 32 4.15 -0.43 -17.30
N PHE A 33 3.09 0.07 -16.65
CA PHE A 33 1.76 0.21 -17.25
C PHE A 33 1.24 1.63 -17.05
N ASN A 34 0.48 2.12 -18.05
CA ASN A 34 -0.23 3.38 -17.91
C ASN A 34 -1.49 3.22 -17.04
N LEU A 35 -2.14 4.34 -16.70
CA LEU A 35 -3.31 4.35 -15.82
C LEU A 35 -4.46 3.48 -16.35
N ASP A 36 -4.76 3.51 -17.65
CA ASP A 36 -5.88 2.75 -18.21
C ASP A 36 -5.64 1.24 -18.09
N GLN A 37 -4.41 0.77 -18.40
CA GLN A 37 -4.00 -0.62 -18.22
C GLN A 37 -4.02 -1.03 -16.73
N THR A 38 -3.58 -0.13 -15.84
CA THR A 38 -3.62 -0.35 -14.39
C THR A 38 -5.05 -0.55 -13.92
N LEU A 39 -5.97 0.33 -14.32
CA LEU A 39 -7.37 0.25 -13.93
C LEU A 39 -8.07 -1.00 -14.48
N GLU A 40 -7.72 -1.45 -15.69
CA GLU A 40 -8.20 -2.72 -16.24
C GLU A 40 -7.73 -3.94 -15.42
N MET A 41 -6.48 -3.95 -14.97
CA MET A 41 -5.96 -5.03 -14.11
C MET A 41 -6.60 -5.00 -12.72
N MET A 42 -6.78 -3.81 -12.13
CA MET A 42 -7.50 -3.65 -10.87
C MET A 42 -8.95 -4.13 -10.96
N GLU A 43 -9.64 -3.83 -12.07
CA GLU A 43 -11.01 -4.31 -12.32
C GLU A 43 -11.07 -5.83 -12.39
N LYS A 44 -10.12 -6.48 -13.09
CA LYS A 44 -10.03 -7.95 -13.18
C LYS A 44 -9.80 -8.62 -11.82
N CYS A 45 -9.11 -7.95 -10.90
CA CYS A 45 -8.85 -8.41 -9.54
C CYS A 45 -9.90 -7.92 -8.54
N ASP A 46 -10.89 -7.14 -8.98
CA ASP A 46 -11.93 -6.50 -8.16
C ASP A 46 -11.36 -5.69 -6.99
N VAL A 47 -10.25 -4.97 -7.19
CA VAL A 47 -9.64 -4.10 -6.18
C VAL A 47 -10.02 -2.66 -6.45
N LYS A 48 -10.42 -1.92 -5.40
CA LYS A 48 -10.99 -0.57 -5.50
C LYS A 48 -10.16 0.52 -4.82
N TYR A 49 -9.06 0.18 -4.15
CA TYR A 49 -8.19 1.14 -3.45
C TYR A 49 -6.81 1.17 -4.10
N LEU A 50 -6.34 2.36 -4.46
CA LEU A 50 -5.05 2.60 -5.12
C LEU A 50 -4.20 3.58 -4.30
N CYS A 51 -3.00 3.18 -3.87
CA CYS A 51 -1.96 4.12 -3.50
C CYS A 51 -1.37 4.70 -4.79
N ILE A 52 -1.60 5.99 -5.04
CA ILE A 52 -1.31 6.64 -6.33
C ILE A 52 0.20 6.84 -6.46
N LYS A 53 0.76 6.42 -7.58
CA LYS A 53 2.18 6.63 -7.91
C LYS A 53 2.35 7.75 -8.94
N ASP A 54 3.43 8.51 -8.80
CA ASP A 54 3.74 9.69 -9.60
C ASP A 54 3.89 9.44 -11.12
N PHE A 55 4.18 8.21 -11.54
CA PHE A 55 4.19 7.85 -12.94
C PHE A 55 2.78 7.62 -13.54
N HIS A 56 1.74 7.46 -12.71
CA HIS A 56 0.34 7.44 -13.14
C HIS A 56 -0.31 8.83 -13.09
N LEU A 57 0.14 9.67 -12.16
CA LEU A 57 -0.25 11.07 -12.03
C LEU A 57 0.98 11.87 -11.59
N PRO A 58 1.71 12.51 -12.52
CA PRO A 58 2.89 13.30 -12.20
C PRO A 58 2.62 14.42 -11.17
N ILE A 59 3.60 14.68 -10.31
CA ILE A 59 3.50 15.70 -9.24
C ILE A 59 3.16 17.08 -9.80
N ASN A 60 3.67 17.39 -11.00
CA ASN A 60 3.45 18.66 -11.69
C ASN A 60 2.26 18.65 -12.66
N SER A 61 1.37 17.66 -12.59
CA SER A 61 0.18 17.59 -13.44
C SER A 61 -0.66 18.86 -13.33
N SER A 62 -1.21 19.28 -14.46
CA SER A 62 -2.17 20.39 -14.54
C SER A 62 -3.50 20.00 -13.86
N ASP A 63 -4.34 20.99 -13.57
CA ASP A 63 -5.66 20.76 -12.98
C ASP A 63 -6.57 19.93 -13.92
N GLN A 64 -6.40 20.08 -15.26
CA GLN A 64 -7.13 19.27 -16.23
C GLN A 64 -6.69 17.80 -16.17
N GLU A 65 -5.38 17.53 -16.12
CA GLU A 65 -4.85 16.16 -16.00
C GLU A 65 -5.29 15.49 -14.69
N MET A 66 -5.33 16.25 -13.60
CA MET A 66 -5.89 15.76 -12.32
C MET A 66 -7.38 15.45 -12.42
N ALA A 67 -8.16 16.34 -13.07
CA ALA A 67 -9.58 16.08 -13.28
C ALA A 67 -9.82 14.84 -14.14
N ASP A 68 -9.04 14.67 -15.21
CA ASP A 68 -9.13 13.50 -16.09
C ASP A 68 -8.72 12.22 -15.36
N PHE A 69 -7.70 12.27 -14.52
CA PHE A 69 -7.30 11.15 -13.66
C PHE A 69 -8.45 10.74 -12.72
N HIS A 70 -9.04 11.68 -12.00
CA HIS A 70 -10.17 11.41 -11.12
C HIS A 70 -11.40 10.86 -11.84
N ASN A 71 -11.70 11.39 -13.04
CA ASN A 71 -12.78 10.87 -13.88
C ASN A 71 -12.54 9.40 -14.27
N LYS A 72 -11.30 9.04 -14.61
CA LYS A 72 -10.92 7.65 -14.89
C LYS A 72 -11.09 6.75 -13.67
N LEU A 73 -10.56 7.15 -12.51
CA LEU A 73 -10.75 6.39 -11.26
C LEU A 73 -12.24 6.19 -10.97
N LYS A 74 -13.03 7.27 -11.02
CA LYS A 74 -14.47 7.24 -10.77
C LYS A 74 -15.21 6.32 -11.73
N SER A 75 -14.86 6.31 -13.02
CA SER A 75 -15.48 5.46 -14.03
C SER A 75 -15.31 3.96 -13.76
N LYS A 76 -14.27 3.59 -13.00
CA LYS A 76 -13.96 2.22 -12.58
C LYS A 76 -14.30 1.94 -11.11
N GLY A 77 -14.86 2.90 -10.41
CA GLY A 77 -15.19 2.80 -8.98
C GLY A 77 -13.94 2.62 -8.11
N VAL A 78 -12.80 3.17 -8.54
CA VAL A 78 -11.53 3.13 -7.80
C VAL A 78 -11.38 4.39 -6.97
N THR A 79 -10.90 4.24 -5.75
CA THR A 79 -10.55 5.33 -4.82
C THR A 79 -9.04 5.41 -4.71
N GLY A 80 -8.45 6.56 -5.08
CA GLY A 80 -7.09 6.90 -4.70
C GLY A 80 -7.11 7.31 -3.23
N TYR A 81 -6.44 6.57 -2.35
CA TYR A 81 -6.51 6.81 -0.90
C TYR A 81 -5.25 7.46 -0.32
N ALA A 82 -4.13 7.34 -1.01
CA ALA A 82 -2.83 7.88 -0.65
C ALA A 82 -2.01 8.19 -1.90
N VAL A 83 -0.93 8.94 -1.74
CA VAL A 83 0.11 9.16 -2.76
C VAL A 83 1.45 8.62 -2.28
N GLY A 84 2.21 7.94 -3.14
CA GLY A 84 3.56 7.48 -2.81
C GLY A 84 3.86 6.03 -3.23
N PRO A 85 4.99 5.48 -2.75
CA PRO A 85 6.07 6.14 -1.99
C PRO A 85 6.75 7.27 -2.77
N ILE A 86 6.96 8.42 -2.09
CA ILE A 86 7.64 9.60 -2.64
C ILE A 86 8.94 9.80 -1.87
N TYR A 87 10.08 9.79 -2.59
CA TYR A 87 11.38 10.13 -2.00
C TYR A 87 11.54 11.64 -1.86
N MET A 88 12.05 12.11 -0.71
CA MET A 88 12.23 13.52 -0.42
C MET A 88 13.63 13.78 0.15
N ARG A 89 14.41 14.59 -0.56
CA ARG A 89 15.81 14.91 -0.24
C ARG A 89 16.03 16.38 0.10
N SER A 90 14.97 17.21 -0.06
CA SER A 90 15.00 18.64 0.22
C SER A 90 13.66 19.12 0.75
N LYS A 91 13.64 20.29 1.40
CA LYS A 91 12.41 20.94 1.85
C LYS A 91 11.47 21.25 0.70
N GLU A 92 12.00 21.61 -0.47
CA GLU A 92 11.21 21.85 -1.68
C GLU A 92 10.47 20.60 -2.12
N GLU A 93 11.13 19.42 -2.09
CA GLU A 93 10.47 18.15 -2.41
C GLU A 93 9.40 17.77 -1.38
N VAL A 94 9.59 18.12 -0.10
CA VAL A 94 8.55 17.99 0.93
C VAL A 94 7.35 18.89 0.61
N ASP A 95 7.59 20.18 0.35
CA ASP A 95 6.51 21.13 -0.01
C ASP A 95 5.73 20.66 -1.23
N ASN A 96 6.44 20.20 -2.27
CA ASN A 96 5.84 19.67 -3.49
C ASN A 96 4.97 18.43 -3.22
N ALA A 97 5.40 17.54 -2.34
CA ALA A 97 4.64 16.34 -1.99
C ALA A 97 3.34 16.66 -1.23
N PHE A 98 3.40 17.61 -0.28
CA PHE A 98 2.21 18.03 0.46
C PHE A 98 1.20 18.78 -0.42
N GLU A 99 1.67 19.72 -1.25
CA GLU A 99 0.79 20.40 -2.22
C GLU A 99 0.23 19.40 -3.27
N TYR A 100 1.02 18.45 -3.72
CA TYR A 100 0.55 17.40 -4.60
C TYR A 100 -0.57 16.57 -3.95
N ALA A 101 -0.38 16.07 -2.74
CA ALA A 101 -1.40 15.30 -2.02
C ALA A 101 -2.69 16.11 -1.84
N LYS A 102 -2.59 17.40 -1.49
CA LYS A 102 -3.73 18.32 -1.38
C LYS A 102 -4.46 18.50 -2.72
N ARG A 103 -3.74 18.71 -3.83
CA ARG A 103 -4.32 18.82 -5.17
C ARG A 103 -4.97 17.53 -5.65
N VAL A 104 -4.39 16.39 -5.30
CA VAL A 104 -4.96 15.05 -5.53
C VAL A 104 -6.19 14.81 -4.65
N GLY A 105 -6.33 15.52 -3.54
CA GLY A 105 -7.46 15.36 -2.61
C GLY A 105 -7.33 14.15 -1.69
N VAL A 106 -6.08 13.79 -1.30
CA VAL A 106 -5.79 12.75 -0.32
C VAL A 106 -5.10 13.36 0.90
N GLU A 107 -5.30 12.75 2.06
CA GLU A 107 -4.76 13.21 3.34
C GLU A 107 -3.67 12.27 3.89
N LEU A 108 -3.25 11.27 3.10
CA LEU A 108 -2.18 10.34 3.44
C LEU A 108 -1.07 10.40 2.39
N ILE A 109 0.14 10.70 2.86
CA ILE A 109 1.37 10.65 2.06
C ILE A 109 2.18 9.46 2.54
N VAL A 110 2.49 8.54 1.63
CA VAL A 110 3.51 7.51 1.84
C VAL A 110 4.84 8.08 1.34
N GLY A 111 5.83 8.20 2.21
CA GLY A 111 7.06 8.94 1.87
C GLY A 111 8.33 8.28 2.38
N VAL A 112 9.44 8.69 1.79
CA VAL A 112 10.80 8.25 2.16
C VAL A 112 11.70 9.49 2.23
N PRO A 113 11.59 10.28 3.31
CA PRO A 113 12.38 11.48 3.46
C PRO A 113 13.78 11.14 4.01
N ASN A 114 14.78 11.97 3.70
CA ASN A 114 16.00 11.96 4.49
C ASN A 114 15.69 12.28 5.97
N TYR A 115 16.41 11.70 6.91
CA TYR A 115 16.16 11.86 8.35
C TYR A 115 16.17 13.33 8.81
N GLU A 116 17.05 14.17 8.23
CA GLU A 116 17.14 15.60 8.55
C GLU A 116 15.91 16.42 8.17
N LEU A 117 15.01 15.87 7.34
CA LEU A 117 13.77 16.52 6.93
C LEU A 117 12.60 16.26 7.89
N LEU A 118 12.73 15.29 8.79
CA LEU A 118 11.63 14.90 9.69
C LEU A 118 11.08 16.07 10.53
N PRO A 119 11.93 16.97 11.09
CA PRO A 119 11.40 18.16 11.80
C PRO A 119 10.58 19.07 10.89
N TYR A 120 10.94 19.19 9.61
CA TYR A 120 10.17 20.00 8.65
C TYR A 120 8.86 19.30 8.25
N ILE A 121 8.87 17.99 8.12
CA ILE A 121 7.64 17.20 7.89
C ILE A 121 6.69 17.33 9.08
N ASP A 122 7.22 17.39 10.31
CA ASP A 122 6.43 17.62 11.52
C ASP A 122 5.69 18.96 11.48
N GLU A 123 6.33 20.02 10.97
CA GLU A 123 5.66 21.30 10.72
C GLU A 123 4.56 21.17 9.66
N LYS A 124 4.85 20.50 8.54
CA LYS A 124 3.91 20.33 7.42
C LYS A 124 2.70 19.47 7.77
N VAL A 125 2.88 18.40 8.50
CA VAL A 125 1.78 17.53 8.97
C VAL A 125 0.79 18.36 9.81
N LYS A 126 1.28 19.29 10.64
CA LYS A 126 0.45 20.21 11.42
C LYS A 126 -0.25 21.26 10.54
N GLU A 127 0.48 21.81 9.55
CA GLU A 127 -0.04 22.83 8.63
C GLU A 127 -1.18 22.29 7.77
N TYR A 128 -0.99 21.11 7.18
CA TYR A 128 -1.96 20.50 6.25
C TYR A 128 -3.02 19.63 6.95
N ASN A 129 -2.79 19.26 8.20
CA ASN A 129 -3.58 18.25 8.93
C ASN A 129 -3.63 16.90 8.23
N PHE A 130 -2.51 16.46 7.65
CA PHE A 130 -2.36 15.20 6.94
C PHE A 130 -1.69 14.15 7.81
N HIS A 131 -1.84 12.87 7.42
CA HIS A 131 -1.02 11.76 7.90
C HIS A 131 0.17 11.56 6.97
N TYR A 132 1.30 11.20 7.57
CA TYR A 132 2.53 10.90 6.87
C TYR A 132 3.03 9.52 7.27
N ALA A 133 3.07 8.58 6.34
CA ALA A 133 3.49 7.20 6.53
C ALA A 133 4.87 6.97 5.92
N ILE A 134 5.89 6.76 6.73
CA ILE A 134 7.24 6.43 6.26
C ILE A 134 7.26 4.98 5.76
N HIS A 135 7.65 4.79 4.52
CA HIS A 135 7.74 3.47 3.90
C HIS A 135 9.05 2.76 4.29
N LEU A 136 8.93 1.50 4.75
CA LEU A 136 10.08 0.64 5.05
C LEU A 136 10.70 0.10 3.76
N HIS A 137 12.03 -0.10 3.76
CA HIS A 137 12.75 -0.58 2.56
C HIS A 137 13.57 -1.86 2.77
N GLY A 138 13.59 -2.38 4.00
CA GLY A 138 14.36 -3.56 4.32
C GLY A 138 15.88 -3.36 4.20
N PRO A 139 16.65 -4.42 4.03
CA PRO A 139 18.11 -4.38 4.11
C PRO A 139 18.80 -3.82 2.85
N ASP A 140 18.07 -3.37 1.84
CA ASP A 140 18.64 -2.89 0.58
C ASP A 140 18.98 -1.40 0.61
N ILE A 141 18.30 -0.62 1.44
CA ILE A 141 18.42 0.83 1.56
C ILE A 141 18.65 1.18 3.03
N GLU A 142 19.56 2.12 3.31
CA GLU A 142 19.89 2.54 4.68
C GLU A 142 18.75 3.32 5.36
N LEU A 143 17.93 4.04 4.56
CA LEU A 143 16.81 4.79 5.08
C LEU A 143 15.66 3.86 5.46
N TYR A 144 15.30 3.85 6.72
CA TYR A 144 14.13 3.13 7.26
C TYR A 144 14.12 1.64 6.90
N PRO A 145 15.11 0.86 7.36
CA PRO A 145 15.22 -0.56 7.04
C PRO A 145 14.11 -1.40 7.66
N ASP A 146 13.55 -0.98 8.81
CA ASP A 146 12.51 -1.71 9.54
C ASP A 146 11.62 -0.79 10.39
N ALA A 147 10.61 -1.37 11.04
CA ALA A 147 9.66 -0.64 11.88
C ALA A 147 10.30 -0.03 13.14
N ASP A 148 11.31 -0.68 13.73
CA ASP A 148 12.02 -0.14 14.89
C ASP A 148 12.77 1.16 14.52
N ASP A 149 13.42 1.21 13.35
CA ASP A 149 14.12 2.41 12.89
C ASP A 149 13.14 3.58 12.64
N VAL A 150 12.02 3.31 11.97
CA VAL A 150 10.97 4.34 11.79
C VAL A 150 10.51 4.85 13.14
N TRP A 151 10.17 3.94 14.07
CA TRP A 151 9.68 4.32 15.40
C TRP A 151 10.67 5.21 16.16
N GLU A 152 11.96 4.84 16.19
CA GLU A 152 12.98 5.62 16.89
C GLU A 152 13.10 7.05 16.35
N ASN A 153 12.84 7.24 15.06
CA ASN A 153 12.92 8.54 14.41
C ASN A 153 11.63 9.38 14.51
N VAL A 154 10.44 8.76 14.78
CA VAL A 154 9.17 9.48 14.77
C VAL A 154 8.44 9.52 16.11
N LYS A 155 8.86 8.76 17.12
CA LYS A 155 8.17 8.61 18.41
C LYS A 155 7.88 9.93 19.12
N ASP A 156 8.80 10.90 18.99
CA ASP A 156 8.74 12.21 19.62
C ASP A 156 8.14 13.31 18.72
N LEU A 157 7.74 12.96 17.49
CA LEU A 157 7.11 13.85 16.52
C LEU A 157 5.58 13.79 16.62
N ASP A 158 4.90 14.65 15.84
CA ASP A 158 3.44 14.68 15.78
C ASP A 158 2.86 13.26 15.55
N PRO A 159 1.81 12.87 16.30
CA PRO A 159 1.23 11.53 16.18
C PRO A 159 0.67 11.17 14.80
N ARG A 160 0.53 12.11 13.89
CA ARG A 160 0.16 11.88 12.48
C ARG A 160 1.33 11.47 11.59
N ILE A 161 2.56 11.42 12.12
CA ILE A 161 3.72 10.84 11.47
C ILE A 161 3.91 9.42 12.00
N GLY A 162 3.93 8.45 11.11
CA GLY A 162 4.08 7.04 11.45
C GLY A 162 4.67 6.26 10.29
N MET A 163 4.20 5.06 10.04
CA MET A 163 4.78 4.17 9.05
C MET A 163 3.75 3.59 8.08
N CYS A 164 4.23 3.34 6.88
CA CYS A 164 3.69 2.36 5.96
C CYS A 164 4.47 1.07 6.19
N LEU A 165 3.88 0.12 6.90
CA LEU A 165 4.51 -1.16 7.24
C LEU A 165 4.51 -2.07 6.01
N ASP A 166 5.67 -2.16 5.33
CA ASP A 166 5.88 -3.17 4.29
C ASP A 166 6.34 -4.47 4.94
N ILE A 167 5.43 -5.43 5.03
CA ILE A 167 5.68 -6.70 5.75
C ILE A 167 6.75 -7.57 5.11
N GLY A 168 6.97 -7.43 3.80
CA GLY A 168 8.01 -8.16 3.10
C GLY A 168 9.40 -7.55 3.34
N HIS A 169 9.52 -6.24 3.25
CA HIS A 169 10.77 -5.54 3.56
C HIS A 169 11.18 -5.72 5.01
N ASP A 170 10.23 -5.60 5.93
CA ASP A 170 10.42 -5.82 7.36
C ASP A 170 10.93 -7.25 7.63
N THR A 171 10.26 -8.26 7.07
CA THR A 171 10.68 -9.66 7.16
C THR A 171 12.09 -9.89 6.60
N ARG A 172 12.43 -9.29 5.44
CA ARG A 172 13.78 -9.40 4.86
C ARG A 172 14.87 -8.77 5.73
N ASN A 173 14.50 -7.82 6.59
CA ASN A 173 15.38 -7.26 7.62
C ASN A 173 15.43 -8.10 8.91
N GLY A 174 14.85 -9.30 8.90
CA GLY A 174 14.87 -10.24 10.03
C GLY A 174 13.85 -9.93 11.11
N LYS A 175 12.83 -9.12 10.83
CA LYS A 175 11.76 -8.76 11.76
C LYS A 175 10.54 -9.68 11.60
N ASP A 176 9.67 -9.66 12.59
CA ASP A 176 8.36 -10.30 12.55
C ASP A 176 7.28 -9.23 12.37
N PRO A 177 6.67 -9.11 11.18
CA PRO A 177 5.68 -8.07 10.92
C PRO A 177 4.41 -8.20 11.77
N VAL A 178 4.13 -9.38 12.34
CA VAL A 178 3.00 -9.56 13.28
C VAL A 178 3.30 -8.87 14.60
N GLU A 179 4.50 -9.09 15.16
CA GLU A 179 4.93 -8.45 16.39
C GLU A 179 5.13 -6.93 16.20
N ASP A 180 5.63 -6.48 15.03
CA ASP A 180 5.81 -5.07 14.74
C ASP A 180 4.46 -4.35 14.54
N LEU A 181 3.49 -4.97 13.88
CA LEU A 181 2.12 -4.44 13.81
C LEU A 181 1.52 -4.31 15.23
N LYS A 182 1.65 -5.34 16.07
CA LYS A 182 1.19 -5.31 17.46
C LYS A 182 1.82 -4.17 18.25
N LYS A 183 3.12 -3.99 18.11
CA LYS A 183 3.90 -3.00 18.84
C LYS A 183 3.61 -1.57 18.41
N TYR A 184 3.45 -1.34 17.11
CA TYR A 184 3.41 0.00 16.51
C TYR A 184 2.06 0.40 15.90
N HIS A 185 1.00 -0.40 16.05
CA HIS A 185 -0.30 -0.22 15.39
C HIS A 185 -0.86 1.20 15.45
N THR A 186 -0.62 1.95 16.55
CA THR A 186 -1.10 3.34 16.68
C THR A 186 -0.41 4.33 15.74
N ARG A 187 0.68 3.92 15.10
CA ARG A 187 1.46 4.70 14.15
C ARG A 187 1.58 4.01 12.78
N VAL A 188 0.82 2.94 12.54
CA VAL A 188 0.73 2.28 11.23
C VAL A 188 -0.46 2.89 10.48
N PHE A 189 -0.18 3.71 9.47
CA PHE A 189 -1.22 4.41 8.69
C PHE A 189 -1.47 3.78 7.33
N ASP A 190 -0.51 3.02 6.81
CA ASP A 190 -0.64 2.21 5.61
C ASP A 190 0.10 0.88 5.80
N ILE A 191 -0.29 -0.12 5.03
CA ILE A 191 0.37 -1.43 5.03
C ILE A 191 0.59 -1.86 3.59
N HIS A 192 1.85 -2.18 3.25
CA HIS A 192 2.13 -2.90 2.01
C HIS A 192 2.21 -4.40 2.32
N ILE A 193 1.22 -5.15 1.83
CA ILE A 193 1.26 -6.61 1.89
C ILE A 193 2.19 -7.14 0.80
N LYS A 194 3.13 -7.93 1.21
CA LYS A 194 4.17 -8.53 0.38
C LYS A 194 4.58 -9.85 1.02
N ASP A 195 4.89 -10.88 0.23
CA ASP A 195 5.45 -12.12 0.76
C ASP A 195 6.83 -12.36 0.16
N VAL A 196 7.69 -13.03 0.91
CA VAL A 196 9.10 -13.17 0.57
C VAL A 196 9.62 -14.56 0.84
N THR A 197 10.66 -14.99 0.11
CA THR A 197 11.23 -16.33 0.22
C THR A 197 12.12 -16.53 1.45
N GLY A 198 12.49 -15.48 2.18
CA GLY A 198 13.39 -15.61 3.32
C GLY A 198 13.57 -14.31 4.10
N ALA A 199 13.86 -14.46 5.39
CA ALA A 199 14.11 -13.39 6.35
C ALA A 199 15.56 -12.88 6.28
N THR A 200 16.04 -12.59 5.08
CA THR A 200 17.41 -12.12 4.83
C THR A 200 17.44 -11.20 3.61
N LYS A 201 18.56 -10.48 3.44
CA LYS A 201 18.79 -9.64 2.26
C LYS A 201 18.63 -10.40 0.92
N GLN A 202 18.92 -11.70 0.90
CA GLN A 202 18.78 -12.55 -0.30
C GLN A 202 17.33 -12.99 -0.57
N GLY A 203 16.43 -12.81 0.41
CA GLY A 203 15.01 -13.04 0.20
C GLY A 203 14.48 -12.14 -0.92
N TYR A 204 13.56 -12.64 -1.72
CA TYR A 204 12.93 -11.90 -2.80
C TYR A 204 11.41 -12.07 -2.76
N SER A 205 10.71 -11.12 -3.37
CA SER A 205 9.25 -11.09 -3.40
C SER A 205 8.67 -12.26 -4.18
N VAL A 206 7.60 -12.84 -3.63
CA VAL A 206 6.78 -13.90 -4.26
C VAL A 206 5.30 -13.57 -4.09
N GLU A 207 4.44 -14.34 -4.76
CA GLU A 207 3.00 -14.24 -4.57
C GLU A 207 2.62 -14.54 -3.11
N ILE A 208 1.65 -13.81 -2.57
CA ILE A 208 1.19 -13.97 -1.18
C ILE A 208 0.77 -15.42 -0.92
N GLY A 209 1.31 -16.01 0.14
CA GLY A 209 1.08 -17.38 0.54
C GLY A 209 2.08 -18.39 -0.06
N ARG A 210 3.02 -17.94 -0.90
CA ARG A 210 4.12 -18.76 -1.40
C ARG A 210 5.46 -18.51 -0.67
N GLY A 211 5.50 -17.51 0.20
CA GLY A 211 6.67 -17.14 0.99
C GLY A 211 6.65 -17.70 2.39
N ILE A 212 7.33 -16.98 3.29
CA ILE A 212 7.53 -17.43 4.67
C ILE A 212 6.70 -16.65 5.69
N ILE A 213 5.99 -15.60 5.27
CA ILE A 213 5.22 -14.76 6.19
C ILE A 213 3.93 -15.48 6.60
N ASP A 214 3.65 -15.53 7.91
CA ASP A 214 2.39 -16.08 8.42
C ASP A 214 1.25 -15.09 8.17
N ILE A 215 0.72 -15.10 6.95
CA ILE A 215 -0.39 -14.23 6.53
C ILE A 215 -1.65 -14.43 7.38
N PRO A 216 -2.04 -15.67 7.76
CA PRO A 216 -3.13 -15.88 8.70
C PRO A 216 -2.92 -15.18 10.06
N ALA A 217 -1.72 -15.28 10.65
CA ALA A 217 -1.40 -14.60 11.91
C ALA A 217 -1.44 -13.07 11.72
N PHE A 218 -0.91 -12.56 10.61
CA PHE A 218 -0.95 -11.13 10.30
C PHE A 218 -2.39 -10.60 10.17
N VAL A 219 -3.27 -11.30 9.45
CA VAL A 219 -4.69 -10.94 9.34
C VAL A 219 -5.40 -10.96 10.69
N ASN A 220 -5.09 -11.93 11.56
CA ASN A 220 -5.64 -11.96 12.92
C ASN A 220 -5.15 -10.77 13.75
N MET A 221 -3.88 -10.37 13.60
CA MET A 221 -3.34 -9.19 14.28
C MET A 221 -3.99 -7.89 13.79
N LEU A 222 -4.26 -7.74 12.47
CA LEU A 222 -5.02 -6.59 11.95
C LEU A 222 -6.37 -6.42 12.67
N ARG A 223 -7.05 -7.52 12.98
CA ARG A 223 -8.33 -7.51 13.71
C ARG A 223 -8.14 -7.19 15.19
N GLU A 224 -7.11 -7.78 15.81
CA GLU A 224 -6.80 -7.57 17.23
C GLU A 224 -6.51 -6.10 17.53
N VAL A 225 -5.71 -5.44 16.67
CA VAL A 225 -5.39 -4.02 16.81
C VAL A 225 -6.46 -3.10 16.20
N GLU A 226 -7.55 -3.66 15.67
CA GLU A 226 -8.65 -2.93 15.05
C GLU A 226 -8.19 -1.99 13.89
N TYR A 227 -7.25 -2.44 13.06
CA TYR A 227 -6.73 -1.65 11.95
C TYR A 227 -7.86 -1.25 10.98
N THR A 228 -7.88 0.02 10.56
CA THR A 228 -8.93 0.60 9.70
C THR A 228 -8.41 1.15 8.37
N GLY A 229 -7.10 1.07 8.13
CA GLY A 229 -6.47 1.58 6.91
C GLY A 229 -6.62 0.64 5.71
N VAL A 230 -5.70 0.76 4.78
CA VAL A 230 -5.64 -0.08 3.58
C VAL A 230 -4.45 -1.04 3.68
N CYS A 231 -4.70 -2.31 3.36
CA CYS A 231 -3.66 -3.31 3.11
C CYS A 231 -3.44 -3.40 1.61
N SER A 232 -2.45 -2.70 1.11
CA SER A 232 -2.16 -2.60 -0.32
C SER A 232 -1.16 -3.65 -0.75
N LEU A 233 -1.52 -4.49 -1.72
CA LEU A 233 -0.56 -5.39 -2.35
C LEU A 233 0.51 -4.57 -3.07
N GLU A 234 1.78 -4.73 -2.70
CA GLU A 234 2.92 -4.28 -3.49
C GLU A 234 3.60 -5.49 -4.16
N HIS A 235 3.20 -5.73 -5.41
CA HIS A 235 3.67 -6.87 -6.19
C HIS A 235 4.93 -6.51 -6.97
N GLU A 236 6.04 -7.17 -6.65
CA GLU A 236 7.35 -6.91 -7.26
C GLU A 236 7.93 -8.12 -8.01
N ARG A 237 7.07 -9.05 -8.43
CA ARG A 237 7.48 -10.21 -9.20
C ARG A 237 6.90 -10.16 -10.61
N ASN A 238 7.69 -10.54 -11.61
CA ASN A 238 7.28 -10.54 -13.02
C ASN A 238 6.56 -9.23 -13.44
N MET A 239 7.12 -8.09 -13.07
CA MET A 239 6.48 -6.76 -13.22
C MET A 239 6.18 -6.36 -14.68
N LYS A 240 6.61 -7.16 -15.67
CA LYS A 240 6.24 -6.98 -17.08
C LYS A 240 4.93 -7.69 -17.46
N ASP A 241 4.51 -8.66 -16.65
CA ASP A 241 3.23 -9.38 -16.77
C ASP A 241 2.72 -9.76 -15.36
N PRO A 242 2.28 -8.76 -14.56
CA PRO A 242 2.02 -8.95 -13.14
C PRO A 242 0.62 -9.47 -12.84
N LEU A 243 -0.33 -9.44 -13.81
CA LEU A 243 -1.75 -9.68 -13.57
C LEU A 243 -2.02 -11.01 -12.87
N GLN A 244 -1.36 -12.10 -13.31
CA GLN A 244 -1.59 -13.43 -12.72
C GLN A 244 -1.13 -13.47 -11.27
N GLY A 245 0.07 -12.92 -10.96
CA GLY A 245 0.61 -12.88 -9.61
C GLY A 245 -0.22 -11.97 -8.67
N ILE A 246 -0.67 -10.84 -9.19
CA ILE A 246 -1.59 -9.94 -8.46
C ILE A 246 -2.91 -10.66 -8.15
N ALA A 247 -3.53 -11.30 -9.15
CA ALA A 247 -4.80 -12.00 -8.95
C ALA A 247 -4.68 -13.16 -7.95
N GLU A 248 -3.58 -13.92 -8.01
CA GLU A 248 -3.28 -14.98 -7.06
C GLU A 248 -3.10 -14.41 -5.63
N SER A 249 -2.28 -13.38 -5.47
CA SER A 249 -1.99 -12.76 -4.18
C SER A 249 -3.26 -12.17 -3.53
N ILE A 250 -4.05 -11.42 -4.28
CA ILE A 250 -5.32 -10.86 -3.80
C ILE A 250 -6.32 -11.97 -3.45
N GLY A 251 -6.41 -12.99 -4.30
CA GLY A 251 -7.29 -14.15 -4.07
C GLY A 251 -6.93 -14.91 -2.80
N TYR A 252 -5.63 -15.17 -2.59
CA TYR A 252 -5.13 -15.81 -1.37
C TYR A 252 -5.40 -14.97 -0.12
N PHE A 253 -5.06 -13.68 -0.14
CA PHE A 253 -5.26 -12.77 0.99
C PHE A 253 -6.75 -12.69 1.38
N ARG A 254 -7.65 -12.54 0.40
CA ARG A 254 -9.11 -12.59 0.63
C ARG A 254 -9.57 -13.94 1.17
N GLY A 255 -9.00 -15.04 0.69
CA GLY A 255 -9.27 -16.39 1.21
C GLY A 255 -8.89 -16.52 2.68
N VAL A 256 -7.73 -15.99 3.07
CA VAL A 256 -7.31 -15.93 4.49
C VAL A 256 -8.27 -15.08 5.32
N ILE A 257 -8.62 -13.87 4.84
CA ILE A 257 -9.61 -13.01 5.50
C ILE A 257 -10.92 -13.77 5.73
N ALA A 258 -11.41 -14.47 4.73
CA ALA A 258 -12.69 -15.19 4.82
C ALA A 258 -12.66 -16.41 5.76
N THR A 259 -11.51 -17.09 5.87
CA THR A 259 -11.38 -18.36 6.60
C THR A 259 -10.85 -18.22 8.03
N THR A 260 -10.17 -17.13 8.34
CA THR A 260 -9.66 -16.85 9.71
C THR A 260 -10.67 -16.13 10.60
N LYS A 261 -11.89 -15.86 10.13
CA LYS A 261 -12.97 -15.33 10.99
C LYS A 261 -13.30 -16.33 12.10
N LYS A 262 -13.39 -15.81 13.32
CA LYS A 262 -13.87 -16.54 14.50
C LYS A 262 -15.39 -16.65 14.51
#